data_dac73ab8ee7e1a1b290784a32214a394
#
_entry.id   dac73ab8ee7e1a1b290784a32214a394
#
_cell.length_a   1.000
_cell.length_b   1.000
_cell.length_c   1.000
_cell.angle_alpha   90.00
_cell.angle_beta   90.00
_cell.angle_gamma   90.00
#
_symmetry.space_group_name_H-M   'P 1'
#
loop_
_entity.id
_entity.type
_entity.pdbx_description
1 polymer ?
#
loop_
_entity_poly.entity_id
_entity_poly.type
_entity_poly.pdbx_seq_one_letter_code
_entity_poly.pdbx_strand_id
1 'polypeptide(L)'
;MPVIPQQIEPEKQVASPSVAIPAARPLAGSGIKSQIVSLIKYLTQTEVHTYAFSVAANAILSLFPFIVMMFTIARRVFHSQPMVDVIGNMLWYFLPTNQDFVVRNMSLLVNPRGDVQIVAVLMLLISSSGVFLPLEVALNRVWGVAENRSYWMNQLVSLGLALAVGFLALTSIAFTTAQNKILTLLFLGKTNNVVYSFFEHAFLQISAAFLSIAIFFVIYWVLPNRKLPVRAVLPAGIVTGLLWEGAKVIYVKVLPWLDLRSVYGPFSVSVSLMMWAFLTGLLLLAGAQSSATRYTLRLAHQADIEAAQKTDH
;
A
#
# COMPACT_ATOMS: atom_id res chain seq x y z
N MET A 1 28.81 52.38 38.15
CA MET A 1 28.35 50.97 38.39
C MET A 1 28.29 50.32 37.05
N PRO A 2 29.18 49.37 36.75
CA PRO A 2 29.10 48.63 35.48
C PRO A 2 28.05 47.50 35.60
N VAL A 3 27.19 47.44 34.59
CA VAL A 3 26.17 46.38 34.43
C VAL A 3 26.88 45.10 33.97
N ILE A 4 26.79 44.06 34.79
CA ILE A 4 27.30 42.70 34.47
C ILE A 4 26.35 42.06 33.47
N PRO A 5 26.81 41.59 32.31
CA PRO A 5 25.96 40.83 31.42
C PRO A 5 25.66 39.44 32.03
N GLN A 6 24.38 39.11 32.22
CA GLN A 6 23.95 37.79 32.56
C GLN A 6 24.31 36.84 31.40
N GLN A 7 25.15 35.84 31.72
CA GLN A 7 25.37 34.69 30.84
C GLN A 7 24.06 33.90 30.76
N ILE A 8 23.47 33.90 29.58
CA ILE A 8 22.37 33.00 29.24
C ILE A 8 23.00 31.60 29.12
N GLU A 9 22.80 30.78 30.14
CA GLU A 9 23.08 29.35 30.03
C GLU A 9 22.28 28.77 28.86
N PRO A 10 22.92 27.94 27.99
CA PRO A 10 22.19 27.26 26.92
C PRO A 10 21.16 26.34 27.58
N GLU A 11 19.91 26.64 27.32
CA GLU A 11 18.75 25.82 27.67
C GLU A 11 19.03 24.38 27.25
N LYS A 12 19.28 23.50 28.21
CA LYS A 12 19.34 22.05 28.00
C LYS A 12 18.04 21.65 27.32
N GLN A 13 18.10 21.38 26.04
CA GLN A 13 17.04 20.68 25.34
C GLN A 13 16.73 19.44 26.15
N VAL A 14 15.66 19.52 26.92
CA VAL A 14 15.04 18.36 27.54
C VAL A 14 14.54 17.52 26.37
N ALA A 15 15.35 16.54 26.00
CA ALA A 15 14.91 15.50 25.10
C ALA A 15 13.64 14.91 25.71
N SER A 16 12.52 15.18 25.07
CA SER A 16 11.25 14.56 25.43
C SER A 16 11.51 13.06 25.53
N PRO A 17 11.20 12.40 26.66
CA PRO A 17 11.39 10.97 26.76
C PRO A 17 10.58 10.37 25.61
N SER A 18 11.26 9.78 24.63
CA SER A 18 10.60 8.95 23.64
C SER A 18 9.94 7.82 24.47
N VAL A 19 8.65 7.97 24.70
CA VAL A 19 7.85 6.90 25.26
C VAL A 19 7.89 5.81 24.22
N ALA A 20 8.91 4.96 24.32
CA ALA A 20 8.91 3.70 23.64
C ALA A 20 7.68 2.96 24.16
N ILE A 21 6.58 3.04 23.41
CA ILE A 21 5.44 2.18 23.67
C ILE A 21 5.98 0.77 23.54
N PRO A 22 6.01 -0.02 24.61
CA PRO A 22 6.56 -1.36 24.54
C PRO A 22 5.79 -2.07 23.42
N ALA A 23 6.53 -2.60 22.43
CA ALA A 23 5.98 -3.52 21.46
C ALA A 23 5.04 -4.44 22.24
N ALA A 24 3.75 -4.46 21.90
CA ALA A 24 2.70 -5.07 22.72
C ALA A 24 3.22 -6.45 23.13
N ARG A 25 3.57 -6.60 24.45
CA ARG A 25 4.00 -7.89 24.98
C ARG A 25 2.92 -8.87 24.59
N PRO A 26 3.24 -9.97 23.89
CA PRO A 26 2.24 -10.98 23.61
C PRO A 26 1.64 -11.39 24.94
N LEU A 27 0.34 -11.15 25.11
CA LEU A 27 -0.39 -11.63 26.25
C LEU A 27 -0.12 -13.13 26.32
N ALA A 28 0.34 -13.61 27.46
CA ALA A 28 0.65 -15.00 27.73
C ALA A 28 -0.60 -15.87 27.51
N GLY A 29 -0.80 -16.30 26.27
CA GLY A 29 -1.92 -17.11 25.81
C GLY A 29 -1.79 -17.25 24.31
N SER A 30 -1.19 -18.34 23.82
CA SER A 30 -0.92 -18.60 22.41
C SER A 30 -2.17 -18.87 21.55
N GLY A 31 -3.36 -18.61 22.06
CA GLY A 31 -4.62 -18.87 21.36
C GLY A 31 -4.95 -17.83 20.29
N ILE A 32 -5.57 -18.28 19.19
CA ILE A 32 -6.08 -17.43 18.10
C ILE A 32 -6.93 -16.27 18.63
N LYS A 33 -7.73 -16.50 19.68
CA LYS A 33 -8.56 -15.48 20.33
C LYS A 33 -7.72 -14.31 20.88
N SER A 34 -6.60 -14.59 21.55
CA SER A 34 -5.68 -13.56 22.07
C SER A 34 -5.07 -12.73 20.96
N GLN A 35 -4.71 -13.34 19.83
CA GLN A 35 -4.16 -12.63 18.66
C GLN A 35 -5.21 -11.70 18.04
N ILE A 36 -6.46 -12.14 17.92
CA ILE A 36 -7.56 -11.33 17.40
C ILE A 36 -7.83 -10.14 18.32
N VAL A 37 -7.91 -10.36 19.63
CA VAL A 37 -8.13 -9.28 20.61
C VAL A 37 -6.99 -8.26 20.54
N SER A 38 -5.74 -8.71 20.47
CA SER A 38 -4.58 -7.83 20.31
C SER A 38 -4.65 -7.02 19.02
N LEU A 39 -5.07 -7.63 17.91
CA LEU A 39 -5.23 -6.95 16.62
C LEU A 39 -6.35 -5.89 16.69
N ILE A 40 -7.50 -6.21 17.26
CA ILE A 40 -8.59 -5.26 17.43
C ILE A 40 -8.14 -4.08 18.29
N LYS A 41 -7.48 -4.36 19.43
CA LYS A 41 -6.94 -3.32 20.30
C LYS A 41 -5.92 -2.43 19.58
N TYR A 42 -5.08 -2.99 18.70
CA TYR A 42 -4.16 -2.23 17.88
C TYR A 42 -4.92 -1.32 16.90
N LEU A 43 -5.90 -1.88 16.18
CA LEU A 43 -6.67 -1.13 15.19
C LEU A 43 -7.55 -0.02 15.79
N THR A 44 -7.89 -0.08 17.07
CA THR A 44 -8.64 0.98 17.78
C THR A 44 -7.75 2.10 18.31
N GLN A 45 -6.42 2.02 18.15
CA GLN A 45 -5.52 3.08 18.59
C GLN A 45 -5.63 4.31 17.67
N THR A 46 -5.73 5.50 18.25
CA THR A 46 -5.81 6.77 17.52
C THR A 46 -4.63 6.96 16.55
N GLU A 47 -3.46 6.53 16.94
CA GLU A 47 -2.25 6.64 16.12
C GLU A 47 -2.34 5.83 14.83
N VAL A 48 -2.91 4.62 14.88
CA VAL A 48 -3.10 3.76 13.71
C VAL A 48 -4.04 4.43 12.71
N HIS A 49 -5.11 5.04 13.19
CA HIS A 49 -6.02 5.82 12.37
C HIS A 49 -5.31 7.05 11.76
N THR A 50 -4.49 7.75 12.53
CA THR A 50 -3.72 8.89 12.03
C THR A 50 -2.77 8.49 10.90
N TYR A 51 -2.05 7.37 11.06
CA TYR A 51 -1.19 6.85 9.98
C TYR A 51 -2.01 6.46 8.75
N ALA A 52 -3.12 5.75 8.93
CA ALA A 52 -3.99 5.33 7.83
C ALA A 52 -4.57 6.54 7.07
N PHE A 53 -5.01 7.59 7.76
CA PHE A 53 -5.48 8.84 7.15
C PHE A 53 -4.36 9.59 6.41
N SER A 54 -3.18 9.67 7.00
CA SER A 54 -2.03 10.31 6.35
C SER A 54 -1.65 9.58 5.05
N VAL A 55 -1.61 8.25 5.07
CA VAL A 55 -1.38 7.43 3.88
C VAL A 55 -2.47 7.68 2.85
N ALA A 56 -3.74 7.69 3.25
CA ALA A 56 -4.88 7.89 2.34
C ALA A 56 -4.85 9.25 1.65
N ALA A 57 -4.62 10.32 2.41
CA ALA A 57 -4.54 11.68 1.86
C ALA A 57 -3.42 11.80 0.82
N ASN A 58 -2.24 11.31 1.15
CA ASN A 58 -1.09 11.37 0.24
C ASN A 58 -1.23 10.42 -0.95
N ALA A 59 -1.86 9.25 -0.79
CA ALA A 59 -2.15 8.34 -1.89
C ALA A 59 -3.06 9.01 -2.94
N ILE A 60 -4.06 9.78 -2.52
CA ILE A 60 -4.93 10.52 -3.44
C ILE A 60 -4.15 11.64 -4.15
N LEU A 61 -3.31 12.39 -3.43
CA LEU A 61 -2.48 13.42 -4.03
C LEU A 61 -1.47 12.85 -5.04
N SER A 62 -0.96 11.64 -4.81
CA SER A 62 -0.03 10.96 -5.71
C SER A 62 -0.70 10.25 -6.88
N LEU A 63 -2.02 10.06 -6.85
CA LEU A 63 -2.74 9.26 -7.84
C LEU A 63 -2.55 9.80 -9.26
N PHE A 64 -2.78 11.09 -9.48
CA PHE A 64 -2.64 11.70 -10.82
C PHE A 64 -1.19 11.69 -11.33
N PRO A 65 -0.17 12.13 -10.57
CA PRO A 65 1.21 11.98 -10.98
C PRO A 65 1.61 10.54 -11.30
N PHE A 66 1.13 9.58 -10.52
CA PHE A 66 1.38 8.16 -10.74
C PHE A 66 0.78 7.67 -12.06
N ILE A 67 -0.46 8.05 -12.36
CA ILE A 67 -1.13 7.74 -13.63
C ILE A 67 -0.35 8.31 -14.82
N VAL A 68 0.06 9.59 -14.76
CA VAL A 68 0.86 10.22 -15.82
C VAL A 68 2.18 9.47 -16.03
N MET A 69 2.84 9.05 -14.95
CA MET A 69 4.05 8.25 -15.02
C MET A 69 3.80 6.89 -15.68
N MET A 70 2.72 6.18 -15.32
CA MET A 70 2.33 4.90 -15.90
C MET A 70 2.14 5.01 -17.43
N PHE A 71 1.40 6.02 -17.90
CA PHE A 71 1.25 6.28 -19.33
C PHE A 71 2.58 6.61 -20.01
N THR A 72 3.43 7.40 -19.36
CA THR A 72 4.74 7.77 -19.91
C THR A 72 5.63 6.53 -20.09
N ILE A 73 5.68 5.64 -19.09
CA ILE A 73 6.45 4.40 -19.15
C ILE A 73 5.88 3.47 -20.22
N ALA A 74 4.57 3.26 -20.26
CA ALA A 74 3.93 2.39 -21.26
C ALA A 74 4.24 2.85 -22.68
N ARG A 75 4.28 4.16 -22.94
CA ARG A 75 4.56 4.73 -24.27
C ARG A 75 6.03 4.82 -24.62
N ARG A 76 6.87 5.31 -23.68
CA ARG A 76 8.27 5.63 -23.99
C ARG A 76 9.22 4.47 -23.73
N VAL A 77 8.92 3.60 -22.78
CA VAL A 77 9.76 2.44 -22.43
C VAL A 77 9.29 1.19 -23.17
N PHE A 78 8.01 0.87 -23.03
CA PHE A 78 7.43 -0.34 -23.65
C PHE A 78 6.96 -0.14 -25.09
N HIS A 79 6.78 1.09 -25.55
CA HIS A 79 6.26 1.44 -26.88
C HIS A 79 4.97 0.67 -27.22
N SER A 80 4.13 0.41 -26.23
CA SER A 80 2.97 -0.49 -26.32
C SER A 80 1.65 0.28 -26.22
N GLN A 81 1.00 0.48 -27.36
CA GLN A 81 -0.37 1.06 -27.41
C GLN A 81 -1.39 0.21 -26.65
N PRO A 82 -1.37 -1.15 -26.74
CA PRO A 82 -2.28 -1.97 -25.92
C PRO A 82 -2.17 -1.74 -24.42
N MET A 83 -0.97 -1.48 -23.89
CA MET A 83 -0.81 -1.14 -22.46
C MET A 83 -1.44 0.20 -22.14
N VAL A 84 -1.33 1.20 -23.01
CA VAL A 84 -1.98 2.50 -22.85
C VAL A 84 -3.50 2.35 -22.79
N ASP A 85 -4.07 1.54 -23.68
CA ASP A 85 -5.50 1.28 -23.73
C ASP A 85 -6.00 0.54 -22.46
N VAL A 86 -5.24 -0.43 -21.97
CA VAL A 86 -5.57 -1.14 -20.72
C VAL A 86 -5.49 -0.22 -19.51
N ILE A 87 -4.46 0.63 -19.41
CA ILE A 87 -4.36 1.63 -18.33
C ILE A 87 -5.58 2.57 -18.40
N GLY A 88 -5.95 3.04 -19.59
CA GLY A 88 -7.14 3.86 -19.82
C GLY A 88 -8.43 3.18 -19.35
N ASN A 89 -8.63 1.93 -19.74
CA ASN A 89 -9.79 1.13 -19.35
C ASN A 89 -9.84 0.85 -17.84
N MET A 90 -8.69 0.59 -17.22
CA MET A 90 -8.61 0.45 -15.77
C MET A 90 -9.01 1.73 -15.06
N LEU A 91 -8.51 2.87 -15.49
CA LEU A 91 -8.90 4.17 -14.94
C LEU A 91 -10.39 4.41 -15.07
N TRP A 92 -10.95 4.09 -16.24
CA TRP A 92 -12.38 4.19 -16.50
C TRP A 92 -13.21 3.30 -15.57
N TYR A 93 -12.72 2.10 -15.26
CA TYR A 93 -13.38 1.16 -14.35
C TYR A 93 -13.29 1.59 -12.88
N PHE A 94 -12.16 2.19 -12.46
CA PHE A 94 -11.94 2.63 -11.08
C PHE A 94 -12.49 4.01 -10.74
N LEU A 95 -12.83 4.83 -11.76
CA LEU A 95 -13.41 6.16 -11.58
C LEU A 95 -14.91 6.15 -11.97
N PRO A 96 -15.80 5.71 -11.06
CA PRO A 96 -17.20 5.40 -11.38
C PRO A 96 -18.07 6.62 -11.64
N THR A 97 -17.52 7.85 -11.62
CA THR A 97 -18.33 9.08 -11.71
C THR A 97 -17.74 10.09 -12.70
N ASN A 98 -18.60 10.71 -13.50
CA ASN A 98 -18.26 11.70 -14.53
C ASN A 98 -17.28 11.18 -15.60
N GLN A 99 -17.70 10.15 -16.30
CA GLN A 99 -16.99 9.57 -17.45
C GLN A 99 -16.56 10.65 -18.46
N ASP A 100 -17.39 11.67 -18.69
CA ASP A 100 -17.06 12.79 -19.57
C ASP A 100 -15.87 13.62 -19.09
N PHE A 101 -15.71 13.81 -17.77
CA PHE A 101 -14.55 14.49 -17.21
C PHE A 101 -13.27 13.67 -17.40
N VAL A 102 -13.34 12.36 -17.16
CA VAL A 102 -12.22 11.44 -17.35
C VAL A 102 -11.83 11.37 -18.82
N VAL A 103 -12.78 11.18 -19.72
CA VAL A 103 -12.55 11.09 -21.17
C VAL A 103 -11.95 12.39 -21.72
N ARG A 104 -12.48 13.55 -21.34
CA ARG A 104 -11.93 14.85 -21.78
C ARG A 104 -10.51 15.09 -21.25
N ASN A 105 -10.20 14.64 -20.04
CA ASN A 105 -8.88 14.81 -19.45
C ASN A 105 -7.92 13.66 -19.76
N MET A 106 -8.41 12.49 -20.16
CA MET A 106 -7.56 11.37 -20.59
C MET A 106 -6.64 11.73 -21.75
N SER A 107 -7.12 12.53 -22.72
CA SER A 107 -6.27 12.98 -23.83
C SER A 107 -5.07 13.80 -23.35
N LEU A 108 -5.24 14.60 -22.30
CA LEU A 108 -4.16 15.36 -21.67
C LEU A 108 -3.22 14.45 -20.87
N LEU A 109 -3.76 13.44 -20.18
CA LEU A 109 -2.98 12.46 -19.44
C LEU A 109 -2.24 11.47 -20.36
N VAL A 110 -2.88 11.13 -21.48
CA VAL A 110 -2.33 10.18 -22.46
C VAL A 110 -1.19 10.79 -23.28
N ASN A 111 -1.23 12.12 -23.57
CA ASN A 111 -0.19 12.85 -24.32
C ASN A 111 0.33 14.05 -23.53
N PRO A 112 0.93 13.87 -22.34
CA PRO A 112 1.44 14.99 -21.59
C PRO A 112 2.59 15.66 -22.35
N ARG A 113 2.62 16.98 -22.35
CA ARG A 113 3.77 17.76 -22.84
C ARG A 113 4.97 17.48 -21.96
N GLY A 114 6.18 17.68 -22.49
CA GLY A 114 7.42 17.37 -21.76
C GLY A 114 7.55 18.07 -20.41
N ASP A 115 7.07 19.33 -20.31
CA ASP A 115 6.99 20.10 -19.07
C ASP A 115 6.05 19.47 -18.05
N VAL A 116 4.87 18.99 -18.47
CA VAL A 116 3.92 18.26 -17.60
C VAL A 116 4.51 16.97 -17.08
N GLN A 117 5.32 16.27 -17.88
CA GLN A 117 6.00 15.04 -17.45
C GLN A 117 7.01 15.30 -16.34
N ILE A 118 7.80 16.38 -16.44
CA ILE A 118 8.77 16.76 -15.41
C ILE A 118 8.04 17.13 -14.12
N VAL A 119 6.99 17.94 -14.21
CA VAL A 119 6.17 18.31 -13.05
C VAL A 119 5.51 17.06 -12.42
N ALA A 120 5.01 16.13 -13.21
CA ALA A 120 4.42 14.89 -12.71
C ALA A 120 5.45 14.02 -11.97
N VAL A 121 6.69 13.92 -12.47
CA VAL A 121 7.77 13.20 -11.77
C VAL A 121 8.13 13.88 -10.46
N LEU A 122 8.27 15.21 -10.44
CA LEU A 122 8.52 15.98 -9.21
C LEU A 122 7.39 15.84 -8.20
N MET A 123 6.13 15.94 -8.65
CA MET A 123 4.96 15.73 -7.79
C MET A 123 4.89 14.30 -7.24
N LEU A 124 5.24 13.30 -8.06
CA LEU A 124 5.31 11.92 -7.61
C LEU A 124 6.39 11.72 -6.54
N LEU A 125 7.57 12.34 -6.71
CA LEU A 125 8.64 12.32 -5.73
C LEU A 125 8.17 12.88 -4.37
N ILE A 126 7.53 14.05 -4.39
CA ILE A 126 7.04 14.71 -3.18
C ILE A 126 5.92 13.89 -2.53
N SER A 127 4.92 13.46 -3.31
CA SER A 127 3.76 12.77 -2.76
C SER A 127 4.03 11.31 -2.40
N SER A 128 4.99 10.64 -3.05
CA SER A 128 5.38 9.28 -2.67
C SER A 128 5.99 9.22 -1.26
N SER A 129 6.81 10.21 -0.89
CA SER A 129 7.31 10.31 0.48
C SER A 129 6.19 10.53 1.49
N GLY A 130 5.16 11.31 1.12
CA GLY A 130 3.98 11.52 1.94
C GLY A 130 3.18 10.24 2.20
N VAL A 131 3.14 9.29 1.25
CA VAL A 131 2.51 7.96 1.43
C VAL A 131 3.38 7.04 2.28
N PHE A 132 4.65 6.91 1.92
CA PHE A 132 5.50 5.87 2.50
C PHE A 132 6.14 6.28 3.83
N LEU A 133 6.35 7.57 4.10
CA LEU A 133 6.91 8.02 5.38
C LEU A 133 6.03 7.66 6.59
N PRO A 134 4.73 8.02 6.63
CA PRO A 134 3.87 7.61 7.74
C PRO A 134 3.76 6.09 7.86
N LEU A 135 3.78 5.40 6.73
CA LEU A 135 3.72 3.95 6.67
C LEU A 135 5.00 3.30 7.19
N GLU A 136 6.18 3.86 6.85
CA GLU A 136 7.47 3.41 7.41
C GLU A 136 7.48 3.56 8.93
N VAL A 137 7.09 4.73 9.45
CA VAL A 137 7.04 4.98 10.90
C VAL A 137 6.12 3.97 11.59
N ALA A 138 4.94 3.73 11.03
CA ALA A 138 3.99 2.76 11.57
C ALA A 138 4.55 1.33 11.52
N LEU A 139 5.16 0.91 10.41
CA LEU A 139 5.75 -0.41 10.26
C LEU A 139 6.98 -0.60 11.16
N ASN A 140 7.85 0.41 11.26
CA ASN A 140 8.99 0.39 12.18
C ASN A 140 8.53 0.17 13.62
N ARG A 141 7.46 0.87 14.03
CA ARG A 141 6.87 0.72 15.36
C ARG A 141 6.32 -0.69 15.59
N VAL A 142 5.60 -1.25 14.62
CA VAL A 142 5.07 -2.61 14.66
C VAL A 142 6.18 -3.65 14.82
N TRP A 143 7.31 -3.44 14.15
CA TRP A 143 8.46 -4.34 14.18
C TRP A 143 9.47 -4.03 15.29
N GLY A 144 9.18 -3.06 16.17
CA GLY A 144 10.05 -2.66 17.27
C GLY A 144 11.38 -2.06 16.81
N VAL A 145 11.40 -1.37 15.68
CA VAL A 145 12.55 -0.65 15.16
C VAL A 145 12.59 0.74 15.82
N ALA A 146 13.67 1.04 16.53
CA ALA A 146 13.81 2.28 17.29
C ALA A 146 14.14 3.49 16.42
N GLU A 147 14.89 3.27 15.34
CA GLU A 147 15.38 4.36 14.48
C GLU A 147 14.74 4.33 13.10
N ASN A 148 14.22 5.49 12.68
CA ASN A 148 13.77 5.68 11.31
C ASN A 148 14.96 6.00 10.41
N ARG A 149 14.80 5.79 9.10
CA ARG A 149 15.81 6.18 8.10
C ARG A 149 16.01 7.69 8.08
N SER A 150 17.20 8.13 7.64
CA SER A 150 17.43 9.55 7.34
C SER A 150 16.46 10.01 6.24
N TYR A 151 16.10 11.29 6.26
CA TYR A 151 15.15 11.89 5.31
C TYR A 151 15.47 11.54 3.84
N TRP A 152 16.74 11.70 3.42
CA TRP A 152 17.15 11.42 2.04
C TRP A 152 17.06 9.94 1.66
N MET A 153 17.45 9.05 2.58
CA MET A 153 17.34 7.61 2.36
C MET A 153 15.88 7.20 2.27
N ASN A 154 15.01 7.78 3.10
CA ASN A 154 13.58 7.52 3.05
C ASN A 154 12.97 7.98 1.73
N GLN A 155 13.38 9.14 1.21
CA GLN A 155 12.94 9.63 -0.09
C GLN A 155 13.33 8.66 -1.22
N LEU A 156 14.55 8.14 -1.21
CA LEU A 156 15.01 7.15 -2.20
C LEU A 156 14.23 5.83 -2.11
N VAL A 157 13.99 5.34 -0.90
CA VAL A 157 13.20 4.11 -0.68
C VAL A 157 11.76 4.31 -1.12
N SER A 158 11.14 5.44 -0.78
CA SER A 158 9.77 5.78 -1.19
C SER A 158 9.63 5.85 -2.71
N LEU A 159 10.57 6.51 -3.39
CA LEU A 159 10.62 6.55 -4.85
C LEU A 159 10.82 5.15 -5.44
N GLY A 160 11.79 4.40 -4.90
CA GLY A 160 12.05 3.03 -5.32
C GLY A 160 10.82 2.14 -5.17
N LEU A 161 10.06 2.29 -4.09
CA LEU A 161 8.82 1.56 -3.87
C LEU A 161 7.73 1.98 -4.87
N ALA A 162 7.55 3.28 -5.11
CA ALA A 162 6.59 3.78 -6.09
C ALA A 162 6.89 3.23 -7.50
N LEU A 163 8.18 3.23 -7.88
CA LEU A 163 8.63 2.64 -9.15
C LEU A 163 8.41 1.13 -9.18
N ALA A 164 8.71 0.41 -8.10
CA ALA A 164 8.50 -1.04 -8.01
C ALA A 164 7.02 -1.40 -8.13
N VAL A 165 6.13 -0.68 -7.43
CA VAL A 165 4.68 -0.86 -7.53
C VAL A 165 4.19 -0.54 -8.95
N GLY A 166 4.66 0.55 -9.54
CA GLY A 166 4.36 0.91 -10.93
C GLY A 166 4.82 -0.17 -11.92
N PHE A 167 6.02 -0.68 -11.76
CA PHE A 167 6.55 -1.76 -12.59
C PHE A 167 5.76 -3.07 -12.44
N LEU A 168 5.41 -3.45 -11.20
CA LEU A 168 4.55 -4.61 -10.93
C LEU A 168 3.18 -4.46 -11.59
N ALA A 169 2.58 -3.26 -11.49
CA ALA A 169 1.29 -2.98 -12.13
C ALA A 169 1.38 -3.09 -13.65
N LEU A 170 2.40 -2.49 -14.28
CA LEU A 170 2.61 -2.58 -15.73
C LEU A 170 2.89 -4.02 -16.19
N THR A 171 3.67 -4.78 -15.42
CA THR A 171 3.94 -6.20 -15.70
C THR A 171 2.66 -7.03 -15.63
N SER A 172 1.81 -6.77 -14.62
CA SER A 172 0.50 -7.43 -14.50
C SER A 172 -0.41 -7.11 -15.69
N ILE A 173 -0.44 -5.86 -16.14
CA ILE A 173 -1.20 -5.43 -17.32
C ILE A 173 -0.68 -6.12 -18.59
N ALA A 174 0.64 -6.17 -18.79
CA ALA A 174 1.26 -6.84 -19.91
C ALA A 174 0.93 -8.33 -19.93
N PHE A 175 0.97 -8.98 -18.75
CA PHE A 175 0.63 -10.38 -18.58
C PHE A 175 -0.85 -10.64 -18.90
N THR A 176 -1.76 -9.84 -18.39
CA THR A 176 -3.20 -9.92 -18.69
C THR A 176 -3.47 -9.73 -20.18
N THR A 177 -2.80 -8.78 -20.83
CA THR A 177 -2.93 -8.55 -22.28
C THR A 177 -2.44 -9.76 -23.08
N ALA A 178 -1.32 -10.36 -22.68
CA ALA A 178 -0.80 -11.57 -23.31
C ALA A 178 -1.75 -12.77 -23.12
N GLN A 179 -2.29 -12.95 -21.92
CA GLN A 179 -3.25 -14.00 -21.63
C GLN A 179 -4.50 -13.91 -22.51
N ASN A 180 -5.08 -12.71 -22.66
CA ASN A 180 -6.26 -12.50 -23.49
C ASN A 180 -5.99 -12.87 -24.95
N LYS A 181 -4.81 -12.54 -25.49
CA LYS A 181 -4.41 -12.96 -26.84
C LYS A 181 -4.29 -14.47 -26.95
N ILE A 182 -3.66 -15.14 -25.98
CA ILE A 182 -3.50 -16.59 -25.96
C ILE A 182 -4.86 -17.29 -25.87
N LEU A 183 -5.75 -16.83 -24.98
CA LEU A 183 -7.11 -17.37 -24.88
C LEU A 183 -7.89 -17.20 -26.17
N THR A 184 -7.83 -16.03 -26.82
CA THR A 184 -8.50 -15.78 -28.08
C THR A 184 -7.98 -16.71 -29.17
N LEU A 185 -6.68 -17.00 -29.23
CA LEU A 185 -6.09 -17.96 -30.15
C LEU A 185 -6.53 -19.39 -29.86
N LEU A 186 -6.54 -19.82 -28.58
CA LEU A 186 -6.96 -21.17 -28.17
C LEU A 186 -8.43 -21.43 -28.51
N PHE A 187 -9.27 -20.43 -28.38
CA PHE A 187 -10.70 -20.50 -28.71
C PHE A 187 -11.03 -20.13 -30.16
N LEU A 188 -10.02 -20.07 -31.05
CA LEU A 188 -10.17 -19.74 -32.48
C LEU A 188 -11.01 -18.48 -32.75
N GLY A 189 -10.88 -17.47 -31.91
CA GLY A 189 -11.60 -16.21 -32.01
C GLY A 189 -13.06 -16.27 -31.53
N LYS A 190 -13.55 -17.42 -31.02
CA LYS A 190 -14.92 -17.56 -30.49
C LYS A 190 -14.97 -17.04 -29.06
N THR A 191 -15.07 -15.73 -28.88
CA THR A 191 -15.11 -15.06 -27.57
C THR A 191 -16.50 -15.11 -26.89
N ASN A 192 -17.57 -15.43 -27.62
CA ASN A 192 -18.94 -15.51 -27.12
C ASN A 192 -19.30 -16.87 -26.47
N ASN A 193 -18.34 -17.54 -25.86
CA ASN A 193 -18.56 -18.84 -25.21
C ASN A 193 -18.48 -18.67 -23.69
N VAL A 194 -19.41 -19.29 -22.96
CA VAL A 194 -19.43 -19.29 -21.48
C VAL A 194 -18.11 -19.82 -20.90
N VAL A 195 -17.51 -20.82 -21.55
CA VAL A 195 -16.22 -21.39 -21.15
C VAL A 195 -15.08 -20.35 -21.30
N TYR A 196 -15.04 -19.61 -22.41
CA TYR A 196 -14.08 -18.54 -22.62
C TYR A 196 -14.21 -17.47 -21.53
N SER A 197 -15.43 -16.98 -21.29
CA SER A 197 -15.72 -15.97 -20.28
C SER A 197 -15.33 -16.43 -18.87
N PHE A 198 -15.56 -17.70 -18.53
CA PHE A 198 -15.13 -18.27 -17.25
C PHE A 198 -13.60 -18.23 -17.08
N PHE A 199 -12.86 -18.68 -18.08
CA PHE A 199 -11.39 -18.67 -18.03
C PHE A 199 -10.85 -17.23 -18.00
N GLU A 200 -11.38 -16.33 -18.82
CA GLU A 200 -10.99 -14.93 -18.83
C GLU A 200 -11.15 -14.29 -17.45
N HIS A 201 -12.33 -14.41 -16.82
CA HIS A 201 -12.57 -13.88 -15.48
C HIS A 201 -11.70 -14.53 -14.40
N ALA A 202 -11.53 -15.86 -14.45
CA ALA A 202 -10.69 -16.55 -13.48
C ALA A 202 -9.24 -16.11 -13.56
N PHE A 203 -8.68 -15.98 -14.76
CA PHE A 203 -7.31 -15.50 -14.94
C PHE A 203 -7.14 -14.05 -14.53
N LEU A 204 -8.11 -13.18 -14.82
CA LEU A 204 -8.08 -11.77 -14.37
C LEU A 204 -8.04 -11.67 -12.85
N GLN A 205 -8.89 -12.45 -12.16
CA GLN A 205 -8.92 -12.46 -10.69
C GLN A 205 -7.64 -13.02 -10.07
N ILE A 206 -7.10 -14.10 -10.63
CA ILE A 206 -5.84 -14.69 -10.16
C ILE A 206 -4.68 -13.70 -10.36
N SER A 207 -4.60 -13.05 -11.51
CA SER A 207 -3.57 -12.04 -11.80
C SER A 207 -3.66 -10.84 -10.87
N ALA A 208 -4.87 -10.35 -10.59
CA ALA A 208 -5.11 -9.28 -9.65
C ALA A 208 -4.70 -9.67 -8.22
N ALA A 209 -5.10 -10.86 -7.76
CA ALA A 209 -4.72 -11.36 -6.45
C ALA A 209 -3.19 -11.52 -6.31
N PHE A 210 -2.53 -12.05 -7.34
CA PHE A 210 -1.08 -12.17 -7.36
C PHE A 210 -0.38 -10.79 -7.27
N LEU A 211 -0.86 -9.81 -8.04
CA LEU A 211 -0.35 -8.44 -8.00
C LEU A 211 -0.52 -7.83 -6.60
N SER A 212 -1.70 -7.96 -6.01
CA SER A 212 -1.97 -7.45 -4.67
C SER A 212 -1.05 -8.09 -3.63
N ILE A 213 -0.87 -9.41 -3.67
CA ILE A 213 0.05 -10.14 -2.80
C ILE A 213 1.49 -9.62 -2.99
N ALA A 214 1.93 -9.44 -4.23
CA ALA A 214 3.28 -8.96 -4.54
C ALA A 214 3.51 -7.54 -4.01
N ILE A 215 2.54 -6.64 -4.18
CA ILE A 215 2.61 -5.26 -3.67
C ILE A 215 2.72 -5.24 -2.15
N PHE A 216 1.82 -5.95 -1.44
CA PHE A 216 1.88 -6.00 0.04
C PHE A 216 3.15 -6.67 0.54
N PHE A 217 3.61 -7.73 -0.14
CA PHE A 217 4.88 -8.37 0.19
C PHE A 217 6.06 -7.41 0.06
N VAL A 218 6.17 -6.67 -1.06
CA VAL A 218 7.25 -5.72 -1.30
C VAL A 218 7.22 -4.59 -0.26
N ILE A 219 6.03 -4.07 0.06
CA ILE A 219 5.87 -3.05 1.11
C ILE A 219 6.37 -3.58 2.46
N TYR A 220 5.93 -4.76 2.89
CA TYR A 220 6.32 -5.33 4.18
C TYR A 220 7.79 -5.71 4.27
N TRP A 221 8.42 -6.03 3.14
CA TRP A 221 9.80 -6.46 3.10
C TRP A 221 10.80 -5.30 2.98
N VAL A 222 10.45 -4.27 2.19
CA VAL A 222 11.35 -3.17 1.84
C VAL A 222 11.20 -1.97 2.78
N LEU A 223 9.95 -1.67 3.20
CA LEU A 223 9.65 -0.44 3.89
C LEU A 223 10.19 -0.39 5.34
N PRO A 224 10.10 -1.46 6.18
CA PRO A 224 10.67 -1.42 7.52
C PRO A 224 12.19 -1.20 7.49
N ASN A 225 12.71 -0.36 8.40
CA ASN A 225 14.15 -0.12 8.52
C ASN A 225 14.87 -1.28 9.26
N ARG A 226 14.54 -2.51 8.91
CA ARG A 226 15.13 -3.74 9.48
C ARG A 226 15.11 -4.84 8.42
N LYS A 227 16.18 -5.62 8.36
CA LYS A 227 16.22 -6.82 7.52
C LYS A 227 15.31 -7.89 8.09
N LEU A 228 14.13 -8.04 7.50
CA LEU A 228 13.17 -9.05 7.88
C LEU A 228 13.33 -10.30 7.01
N PRO A 229 13.29 -11.51 7.59
CA PRO A 229 13.34 -12.72 6.79
C PRO A 229 12.06 -12.85 5.96
N VAL A 230 12.21 -13.26 4.70
CA VAL A 230 11.08 -13.47 3.77
C VAL A 230 9.99 -14.36 4.39
N ARG A 231 10.40 -15.40 5.14
CA ARG A 231 9.47 -16.33 5.82
C ARG A 231 8.58 -15.66 6.88
N ALA A 232 8.97 -14.51 7.41
CA ALA A 232 8.14 -13.76 8.35
C ALA A 232 7.10 -12.89 7.62
N VAL A 233 7.47 -12.26 6.51
CA VAL A 233 6.67 -11.26 5.80
C VAL A 233 5.75 -11.86 4.72
N LEU A 234 6.19 -12.93 4.05
CA LEU A 234 5.45 -13.55 2.95
C LEU A 234 4.03 -14.00 3.33
N PRO A 235 3.81 -14.69 4.47
CA PRO A 235 2.46 -15.08 4.87
C PRO A 235 1.55 -13.86 5.12
N ALA A 236 2.10 -12.76 5.63
CA ALA A 236 1.34 -11.54 5.82
C ALA A 236 0.97 -10.89 4.48
N GLY A 237 1.92 -10.83 3.54
CA GLY A 237 1.65 -10.34 2.18
C GLY A 237 0.53 -11.12 1.49
N ILE A 238 0.56 -12.46 1.60
CA ILE A 238 -0.49 -13.33 1.03
C ILE A 238 -1.85 -13.05 1.69
N VAL A 239 -1.92 -13.09 3.01
CA VAL A 239 -3.18 -12.90 3.74
C VAL A 239 -3.74 -11.50 3.49
N THR A 240 -2.90 -10.47 3.59
CA THR A 240 -3.34 -9.08 3.38
C THR A 240 -3.77 -8.84 1.93
N GLY A 241 -3.04 -9.37 0.95
CA GLY A 241 -3.39 -9.27 -0.46
C GLY A 241 -4.74 -9.92 -0.77
N LEU A 242 -5.00 -11.12 -0.24
CA LEU A 242 -6.28 -11.80 -0.41
C LEU A 242 -7.43 -11.08 0.33
N LEU A 243 -7.18 -10.60 1.55
CA LEU A 243 -8.17 -9.80 2.29
C LEU A 243 -8.49 -8.50 1.56
N TRP A 244 -7.51 -7.87 0.93
CA TRP A 244 -7.70 -6.65 0.14
C TRP A 244 -8.57 -6.91 -1.10
N GLU A 245 -8.37 -8.04 -1.80
CA GLU A 245 -9.24 -8.44 -2.91
C GLU A 245 -10.68 -8.66 -2.45
N GLY A 246 -10.88 -9.34 -1.32
CA GLY A 246 -12.20 -9.51 -0.71
C GLY A 246 -12.83 -8.19 -0.27
N ALA A 247 -12.06 -7.33 0.39
CA ALA A 247 -12.50 -6.01 0.82
C ALA A 247 -12.91 -5.12 -0.35
N LYS A 248 -12.19 -5.19 -1.48
CA LYS A 248 -12.53 -4.49 -2.72
C LYS A 248 -13.92 -4.88 -3.23
N VAL A 249 -14.21 -6.19 -3.28
CA VAL A 249 -15.52 -6.70 -3.71
C VAL A 249 -16.64 -6.22 -2.76
N ILE A 250 -16.39 -6.29 -1.46
CA ILE A 250 -17.35 -5.80 -0.43
C ILE A 250 -17.57 -4.30 -0.59
N TYR A 251 -16.48 -3.53 -0.72
CA TYR A 251 -16.53 -2.08 -0.85
C TYR A 251 -17.37 -1.63 -2.05
N VAL A 252 -17.12 -2.22 -3.23
CA VAL A 252 -17.89 -1.92 -4.44
C VAL A 252 -19.38 -2.23 -4.29
N LYS A 253 -19.72 -3.32 -3.57
CA LYS A 253 -21.13 -3.68 -3.30
C LYS A 253 -21.81 -2.78 -2.27
N VAL A 254 -21.06 -2.28 -1.30
CA VAL A 254 -21.59 -1.40 -0.23
C VAL A 254 -21.71 0.06 -0.70
N LEU A 255 -20.82 0.48 -1.61
CA LEU A 255 -20.72 1.85 -2.08
C LEU A 255 -22.07 2.46 -2.57
N PRO A 256 -22.92 1.75 -3.34
CA PRO A 256 -24.22 2.27 -3.75
C PRO A 256 -25.18 2.52 -2.57
N TRP A 257 -25.07 1.75 -1.49
CA TRP A 257 -25.93 1.90 -0.31
C TRP A 257 -25.58 3.13 0.54
N LEU A 258 -24.33 3.60 0.45
CA LEU A 258 -23.87 4.78 1.18
C LEU A 258 -24.39 6.08 0.58
N ASP A 259 -24.93 6.05 -0.64
CA ASP A 259 -25.44 7.21 -1.39
C ASP A 259 -24.58 8.48 -1.25
N LEU A 260 -23.25 8.30 -1.39
CA LEU A 260 -22.30 9.39 -1.23
C LEU A 260 -22.59 10.58 -2.18
N ARG A 261 -23.29 10.29 -3.27
CA ARG A 261 -23.64 11.34 -4.25
C ARG A 261 -24.68 12.32 -3.72
N SER A 262 -25.64 11.81 -2.94
CA SER A 262 -26.66 12.65 -2.29
C SER A 262 -26.04 13.54 -1.20
N VAL A 263 -25.06 12.98 -0.43
CA VAL A 263 -24.45 13.69 0.69
C VAL A 263 -23.35 14.66 0.25
N TYR A 264 -22.47 14.23 -0.66
CA TYR A 264 -21.25 14.96 -1.04
C TYR A 264 -21.28 15.57 -2.43
N GLY A 265 -22.34 15.31 -3.22
CA GLY A 265 -22.49 15.86 -4.58
C GLY A 265 -21.27 15.58 -5.47
N PRO A 266 -20.65 16.62 -6.07
CA PRO A 266 -19.49 16.48 -6.94
C PRO A 266 -18.26 15.87 -6.27
N PHE A 267 -18.16 15.94 -4.93
CA PHE A 267 -17.03 15.42 -4.15
C PHE A 267 -17.16 13.93 -3.81
N SER A 268 -18.27 13.29 -4.16
CA SER A 268 -18.56 11.89 -3.84
C SER A 268 -17.45 10.91 -4.26
N VAL A 269 -16.82 11.15 -5.42
CA VAL A 269 -15.70 10.34 -5.91
C VAL A 269 -14.48 10.50 -5.03
N SER A 270 -14.10 11.74 -4.69
CA SER A 270 -12.93 12.01 -3.85
C SER A 270 -13.12 11.42 -2.46
N VAL A 271 -14.31 11.52 -1.88
CA VAL A 271 -14.66 10.93 -0.59
C VAL A 271 -14.60 9.41 -0.65
N SER A 272 -15.17 8.80 -1.70
CA SER A 272 -15.10 7.36 -1.92
C SER A 272 -13.65 6.87 -2.03
N LEU A 273 -12.81 7.53 -2.82
CA LEU A 273 -11.40 7.17 -2.95
C LEU A 273 -10.65 7.33 -1.62
N MET A 274 -10.92 8.41 -0.87
CA MET A 274 -10.33 8.64 0.46
C MET A 274 -10.70 7.52 1.43
N MET A 275 -11.98 7.14 1.45
CA MET A 275 -12.47 6.07 2.31
C MET A 275 -11.85 4.73 1.93
N TRP A 276 -11.72 4.42 0.63
CA TRP A 276 -11.05 3.23 0.16
C TRP A 276 -9.56 3.20 0.51
N ALA A 277 -8.86 4.32 0.31
CA ALA A 277 -7.44 4.43 0.66
C ALA A 277 -7.21 4.30 2.17
N PHE A 278 -8.09 4.86 2.99
CA PHE A 278 -8.06 4.70 4.44
C PHE A 278 -8.24 3.24 4.88
N LEU A 279 -9.24 2.54 4.32
CA LEU A 279 -9.46 1.11 4.58
C LEU A 279 -8.25 0.27 4.14
N THR A 280 -7.65 0.59 3.00
CA THR A 280 -6.42 -0.05 2.53
C THR A 280 -5.27 0.16 3.51
N GLY A 281 -5.09 1.38 4.03
CA GLY A 281 -4.10 1.68 5.07
C GLY A 281 -4.32 0.87 6.34
N LEU A 282 -5.56 0.76 6.83
CA LEU A 282 -5.90 -0.06 8.00
C LEU A 282 -5.61 -1.55 7.76
N LEU A 283 -5.98 -2.10 6.59
CA LEU A 283 -5.71 -3.49 6.23
C LEU A 283 -4.20 -3.77 6.19
N LEU A 284 -3.42 -2.84 5.64
CA LEU A 284 -1.97 -2.95 5.58
C LEU A 284 -1.37 -2.98 6.98
N LEU A 285 -1.76 -2.07 7.85
CA LEU A 285 -1.27 -2.02 9.23
C LEU A 285 -1.72 -3.25 10.05
N ALA A 286 -2.94 -3.73 9.84
CA ALA A 286 -3.43 -4.97 10.44
C ALA A 286 -2.60 -6.20 10.04
N GLY A 287 -2.26 -6.32 8.76
CA GLY A 287 -1.42 -7.39 8.24
C GLY A 287 -0.01 -7.36 8.82
N ALA A 288 0.59 -6.18 8.89
CA ALA A 288 1.91 -5.97 9.50
C ALA A 288 1.91 -6.38 10.98
N GLN A 289 0.94 -5.91 11.76
CA GLN A 289 0.79 -6.25 13.17
C GLN A 289 0.64 -7.75 13.39
N SER A 290 -0.20 -8.40 12.58
CA SER A 290 -0.39 -9.86 12.64
C SER A 290 0.90 -10.62 12.34
N SER A 291 1.69 -10.14 11.37
CA SER A 291 2.99 -10.73 11.02
C SER A 291 4.01 -10.59 12.15
N ALA A 292 4.15 -9.40 12.71
CA ALA A 292 5.09 -9.13 13.79
C ALA A 292 4.74 -9.95 15.04
N THR A 293 3.47 -10.02 15.40
CA THR A 293 3.00 -10.83 16.52
C THR A 293 3.31 -12.31 16.33
N ARG A 294 3.05 -12.87 15.15
CA ARG A 294 3.37 -14.29 14.85
C ARG A 294 4.87 -14.56 14.89
N TYR A 295 5.68 -13.63 14.40
CA TYR A 295 7.13 -13.78 14.38
C TYR A 295 7.70 -13.75 15.79
N THR A 296 7.28 -12.82 16.64
CA THR A 296 7.72 -12.75 18.05
C THR A 296 7.32 -13.98 18.85
N LEU A 297 6.11 -14.51 18.65
CA LEU A 297 5.65 -15.75 19.29
C LEU A 297 6.49 -16.96 18.87
N ARG A 298 6.87 -17.07 17.61
CA ARG A 298 7.75 -18.15 17.13
C ARG A 298 9.14 -18.08 17.75
N LEU A 299 9.71 -16.87 17.85
CA LEU A 299 11.03 -16.68 18.48
C LEU A 299 10.99 -17.04 19.97
N ALA A 300 9.94 -16.62 20.69
CA ALA A 300 9.75 -16.97 22.10
C ALA A 300 9.68 -18.50 22.28
N HIS A 301 8.89 -19.18 21.47
CA HIS A 301 8.74 -20.64 21.52
C HIS A 301 10.07 -21.38 21.22
N GLN A 302 10.87 -20.88 20.28
CA GLN A 302 12.20 -21.44 19.99
C GLN A 302 13.15 -21.25 21.17
N ALA A 303 13.15 -20.07 21.80
CA ALA A 303 13.97 -19.80 22.99
C ALA A 303 13.59 -20.70 24.18
N ASP A 304 12.29 -20.96 24.38
CA ASP A 304 11.83 -21.88 25.43
C ASP A 304 12.29 -23.31 25.20
N ILE A 305 12.27 -23.80 23.94
CA ILE A 305 12.78 -25.14 23.58
C ILE A 305 14.27 -25.23 23.82
N GLU A 306 15.06 -24.23 23.42
CA GLU A 306 16.50 -24.19 23.63
C GLU A 306 16.87 -24.15 25.13
N ALA A 307 16.07 -23.41 25.92
CA ALA A 307 16.26 -23.37 27.39
C ALA A 307 15.97 -24.73 28.06
N ALA A 308 14.90 -25.42 27.63
CA ALA A 308 14.54 -26.74 28.13
C ALA A 308 15.65 -27.80 27.82
N GLN A 309 16.19 -27.76 26.59
CA GLN A 309 17.28 -28.69 26.18
C GLN A 309 18.59 -28.46 26.95
N LYS A 310 18.86 -27.22 27.40
CA LYS A 310 20.06 -26.90 28.22
C LYS A 310 19.93 -27.34 29.67
N THR A 311 18.71 -27.49 30.17
CA THR A 311 18.46 -27.98 31.54
C THR A 311 18.50 -29.50 31.66
N ASP A 312 18.38 -30.23 30.56
CA ASP A 312 18.42 -31.70 30.50
C ASP A 312 19.84 -32.25 30.27
N HIS A 313 20.84 -31.39 30.10
CA HIS A 313 22.28 -31.70 30.01
C HIS A 313 23.06 -31.15 31.22
#